data_1a2a0827a2cbf936e2a530c16502e58c
#
_entry.id   1a2a0827a2cbf936e2a530c16502e58c
#
_cell.length_a   1.000
_cell.length_b   1.000
_cell.length_c   1.000
_cell.angle_alpha   90.00
_cell.angle_beta   90.00
_cell.angle_gamma   90.00
#
_symmetry.space_group_name_H-M   'P 1'
#
loop_
_entity.id
_entity.type
_entity.pdbx_description
1 polymer ?
#
loop_
_entity_poly.entity_id
_entity_poly.type
_entity_poly.pdbx_seq_one_letter_code
_entity_poly.pdbx_strand_id
1 'polypeptide(L)'
;MATARRLDVVASHVRSPAASAEVEAYARDLRRAREDVCALLRETNCNPILVRLAWHDAGTHDARSGAGGADGSIRFELELAHGANAGLVKAVNYLRPIKERYARISWADVIQLAGATAIEECGGPRIPMRYGRADAEGPAKEGNLPDAEAPYGDGASDAATHLRNVFHRMGFDDREIVALSGAHTIGRAFKERSGVTEHGYGAKNGTKFTGCPFMRARADAADGEIGMPGGASWTRKWLVFNNDYFHREFLSEEKGQLLWLSTDDALTTDPGFAPHFMRYAHDQNAFFHEFAVAFAKLSELGSRFIIGPIVL
;
A
#
# COMPACT_ATOMS: atom_id res chain seq x y z
N MET A 1 -33.56 -33.59 -38.23
CA MET A 1 -32.26 -33.05 -37.81
C MET A 1 -32.41 -32.50 -36.40
N ALA A 2 -31.91 -33.24 -35.40
CA ALA A 2 -32.05 -32.90 -33.99
C ALA A 2 -30.77 -32.23 -33.53
N THR A 3 -30.89 -30.94 -33.15
CA THR A 3 -29.80 -30.15 -32.54
C THR A 3 -29.61 -30.56 -31.07
N ALA A 4 -28.55 -31.27 -30.78
CA ALA A 4 -28.13 -31.57 -29.42
C ALA A 4 -27.65 -30.32 -28.72
N ARG A 5 -28.39 -29.84 -27.70
CA ARG A 5 -27.92 -28.82 -26.73
C ARG A 5 -26.87 -29.49 -25.83
N ARG A 6 -25.62 -29.02 -25.92
CA ARG A 6 -24.61 -29.28 -24.90
C ARG A 6 -25.03 -28.54 -23.60
N LEU A 7 -25.35 -29.31 -22.60
CA LEU A 7 -25.40 -28.86 -21.21
C LEU A 7 -23.97 -28.76 -20.71
N ASP A 8 -23.42 -27.56 -20.59
CA ASP A 8 -22.20 -27.32 -19.83
C ASP A 8 -22.53 -27.57 -18.36
N VAL A 9 -22.14 -28.76 -17.88
CA VAL A 9 -22.14 -29.08 -16.45
C VAL A 9 -21.03 -28.27 -15.82
N VAL A 10 -21.37 -27.15 -15.16
CA VAL A 10 -20.50 -26.46 -14.21
C VAL A 10 -20.26 -27.45 -13.08
N ALA A 11 -19.12 -28.13 -13.10
CA ALA A 11 -18.67 -28.97 -12.01
C ALA A 11 -18.45 -28.08 -10.77
N SER A 12 -19.44 -28.01 -9.90
CA SER A 12 -19.29 -27.52 -8.56
C SER A 12 -18.31 -28.46 -7.85
N HIS A 13 -17.05 -28.03 -7.70
CA HIS A 13 -16.06 -28.75 -6.91
C HIS A 13 -16.53 -28.73 -5.45
N VAL A 14 -17.24 -29.75 -5.03
CA VAL A 14 -17.55 -29.99 -3.62
C VAL A 14 -16.21 -30.27 -2.93
N ARG A 15 -15.71 -29.29 -2.15
CA ARG A 15 -14.50 -29.47 -1.35
C ARG A 15 -14.69 -30.64 -0.38
N SER A 16 -13.63 -31.40 -0.15
CA SER A 16 -13.67 -32.42 0.89
C SER A 16 -13.94 -31.80 2.26
N PRO A 17 -14.57 -32.52 3.21
CA PRO A 17 -14.78 -31.98 4.57
C PRO A 17 -13.50 -31.50 5.24
N ALA A 18 -12.36 -32.15 5.02
CA ALA A 18 -11.07 -31.74 5.53
C ALA A 18 -10.61 -30.40 4.94
N ALA A 19 -10.75 -30.22 3.60
CA ALA A 19 -10.42 -28.96 2.95
C ALA A 19 -11.34 -27.80 3.42
N SER A 20 -12.61 -28.09 3.72
CA SER A 20 -13.53 -27.10 4.29
C SER A 20 -13.11 -26.70 5.71
N ALA A 21 -12.71 -27.65 6.57
CA ALA A 21 -12.23 -27.36 7.92
C ALA A 21 -10.94 -26.55 7.94
N GLU A 22 -10.03 -26.80 7.00
CA GLU A 22 -8.80 -26.01 6.84
C GLU A 22 -9.09 -24.56 6.44
N VAL A 23 -9.97 -24.35 5.46
CA VAL A 23 -10.42 -23.00 5.04
C VAL A 23 -11.06 -22.24 6.19
N GLU A 24 -11.92 -22.91 6.99
CA GLU A 24 -12.55 -22.30 8.16
C GLU A 24 -11.53 -21.95 9.25
N ALA A 25 -10.54 -22.82 9.48
CA ALA A 25 -9.48 -22.57 10.45
C ALA A 25 -8.61 -21.35 10.02
N TYR A 26 -8.25 -21.29 8.74
CA TYR A 26 -7.52 -20.16 8.17
C TYR A 26 -8.32 -18.85 8.28
N ALA A 27 -9.61 -18.87 7.95
CA ALA A 27 -10.48 -17.71 8.05
C ALA A 27 -10.65 -17.22 9.51
N ARG A 28 -10.71 -18.14 10.49
CA ARG A 28 -10.73 -17.76 11.92
C ARG A 28 -9.43 -17.08 12.34
N ASP A 29 -8.29 -17.63 11.92
CA ASP A 29 -6.99 -17.05 12.23
C ASP A 29 -6.83 -15.65 11.59
N LEU A 30 -7.28 -15.45 10.34
CA LEU A 30 -7.30 -14.14 9.68
C LEU A 30 -8.12 -13.09 10.47
N ARG A 31 -9.32 -13.47 10.94
CA ARG A 31 -10.14 -12.54 11.73
C ARG A 31 -9.46 -12.11 13.03
N ARG A 32 -8.83 -13.06 13.74
CA ARG A 32 -8.07 -12.77 14.96
C ARG A 32 -6.80 -11.96 14.66
N ALA A 33 -6.09 -12.29 13.60
CA ALA A 33 -4.93 -11.52 13.17
C ALA A 33 -5.33 -10.07 12.84
N ARG A 34 -6.50 -9.85 12.21
CA ARG A 34 -7.03 -8.51 11.96
C ARG A 34 -7.28 -7.74 13.26
N GLU A 35 -7.85 -8.39 14.29
CA GLU A 35 -8.05 -7.79 15.61
C GLU A 35 -6.72 -7.38 16.25
N ASP A 36 -5.69 -8.22 16.16
CA ASP A 36 -4.33 -7.91 16.66
C ASP A 36 -3.69 -6.76 15.86
N VAL A 37 -3.91 -6.70 14.54
CA VAL A 37 -3.47 -5.55 13.72
C VAL A 37 -4.18 -4.27 14.15
N CYS A 38 -5.49 -4.30 14.39
CA CYS A 38 -6.23 -3.13 14.91
C CYS A 38 -5.65 -2.66 16.25
N ALA A 39 -5.32 -3.58 17.15
CA ALA A 39 -4.71 -3.24 18.44
C ALA A 39 -3.32 -2.59 18.24
N LEU A 40 -2.47 -3.16 17.38
CA LEU A 40 -1.18 -2.60 17.02
C LEU A 40 -1.31 -1.17 16.45
N LEU A 41 -2.25 -0.94 15.54
CA LEU A 41 -2.49 0.36 14.91
C LEU A 41 -2.90 1.43 15.94
N ARG A 42 -3.79 1.07 16.88
CA ARG A 42 -4.23 1.99 17.95
C ARG A 42 -3.12 2.32 18.93
N GLU A 43 -2.21 1.39 19.17
CA GLU A 43 -1.07 1.61 20.07
C GLU A 43 0.03 2.47 19.40
N THR A 44 0.28 2.26 18.11
CA THR A 44 1.50 2.74 17.46
C THR A 44 1.29 3.79 16.38
N ASN A 45 0.05 3.96 15.87
CA ASN A 45 -0.27 4.78 14.70
C ASN A 45 0.58 4.41 13.45
N CYS A 46 0.93 3.14 13.28
CA CYS A 46 1.78 2.66 12.18
C CYS A 46 1.03 2.45 10.86
N ASN A 47 -0.20 2.94 10.73
CA ASN A 47 -1.02 2.80 9.53
C ASN A 47 -0.25 3.10 8.23
N PRO A 48 0.44 4.26 8.08
CA PRO A 48 1.06 4.59 6.80
C PRO A 48 2.16 3.60 6.39
N ILE A 49 2.97 3.13 7.36
CA ILE A 49 4.07 2.22 7.02
C ILE A 49 3.57 0.82 6.67
N LEU A 50 2.41 0.39 7.20
CA LEU A 50 1.80 -0.89 6.84
C LEU A 50 1.14 -0.82 5.45
N VAL A 51 0.52 0.30 5.08
CA VAL A 51 0.03 0.53 3.71
C VAL A 51 1.18 0.54 2.73
N ARG A 52 2.29 1.23 3.05
CA ARG A 52 3.49 1.23 2.22
C ARG A 52 4.11 -0.16 2.11
N LEU A 53 4.14 -0.97 3.16
CA LEU A 53 4.64 -2.34 3.11
C LEU A 53 3.83 -3.19 2.14
N ALA A 54 2.50 -3.14 2.21
CA ALA A 54 1.61 -3.88 1.31
C ALA A 54 1.78 -3.44 -0.16
N TRP A 55 1.95 -2.14 -0.39
CA TRP A 55 2.25 -1.58 -1.70
C TRP A 55 3.60 -2.06 -2.24
N HIS A 56 4.67 -2.00 -1.45
CA HIS A 56 6.01 -2.36 -1.89
C HIS A 56 6.17 -3.86 -2.16
N ASP A 57 5.49 -4.72 -1.39
CA ASP A 57 5.40 -6.16 -1.68
C ASP A 57 4.76 -6.39 -3.05
N ALA A 58 3.55 -5.84 -3.26
CA ALA A 58 2.78 -6.02 -4.49
C ALA A 58 3.39 -5.32 -5.71
N GLY A 59 4.01 -4.16 -5.52
CA GLY A 59 4.53 -3.28 -6.58
C GLY A 59 5.72 -3.85 -7.36
N THR A 60 6.29 -4.96 -6.89
CA THR A 60 7.34 -5.71 -7.61
C THR A 60 6.81 -6.46 -8.83
N HIS A 61 5.49 -6.60 -8.97
CA HIS A 61 4.87 -7.41 -10.03
C HIS A 61 5.16 -6.92 -11.44
N ASP A 62 5.47 -7.85 -12.33
CA ASP A 62 5.55 -7.64 -13.77
C ASP A 62 4.55 -8.56 -14.47
N ALA A 63 3.51 -7.96 -15.05
CA ALA A 63 2.43 -8.72 -15.70
C ALA A 63 2.88 -9.49 -16.95
N ARG A 64 4.02 -9.12 -17.57
CA ARG A 64 4.54 -9.81 -18.76
C ARG A 64 5.27 -11.09 -18.39
N SER A 65 6.09 -11.04 -17.34
CA SER A 65 6.85 -12.20 -16.86
C SER A 65 6.10 -13.02 -15.81
N GLY A 66 5.09 -12.43 -15.16
CA GLY A 66 4.39 -13.00 -14.01
C GLY A 66 5.23 -13.01 -12.73
N ALA A 67 6.39 -12.35 -12.72
CA ALA A 67 7.29 -12.31 -11.56
C ALA A 67 6.84 -11.25 -10.54
N GLY A 68 7.20 -11.48 -9.27
CA GLY A 68 6.88 -10.57 -8.16
C GLY A 68 5.39 -10.50 -7.86
N GLY A 69 5.01 -9.61 -6.97
CA GLY A 69 3.62 -9.38 -6.62
C GLY A 69 3.37 -9.48 -5.12
N ALA A 70 2.09 -9.54 -4.74
CA ALA A 70 1.65 -9.66 -3.36
C ALA A 70 1.86 -11.10 -2.84
N ASP A 71 3.10 -11.48 -2.66
CA ASP A 71 3.53 -12.83 -2.29
C ASP A 71 4.41 -12.90 -1.02
N GLY A 72 4.57 -11.77 -0.33
CA GLY A 72 5.30 -11.67 0.92
C GLY A 72 6.82 -11.76 0.75
N SER A 73 7.35 -11.58 -0.46
CA SER A 73 8.79 -11.60 -0.73
C SER A 73 9.55 -10.50 0.02
N ILE A 74 8.91 -9.37 0.27
CA ILE A 74 9.52 -8.24 0.99
C ILE A 74 10.02 -8.59 2.40
N ARG A 75 9.63 -9.73 2.98
CA ARG A 75 10.16 -10.19 4.27
C ARG A 75 11.63 -10.61 4.23
N PHE A 76 12.19 -10.89 3.04
CA PHE A 76 13.59 -11.28 2.88
C PHE A 76 14.52 -10.09 3.06
N GLU A 77 15.62 -10.31 3.80
CA GLU A 77 16.60 -9.26 4.09
C GLU A 77 17.19 -8.61 2.85
N LEU A 78 17.44 -9.39 1.80
CA LEU A 78 17.95 -8.87 0.52
C LEU A 78 16.98 -7.88 -0.12
N GLU A 79 15.68 -8.14 -0.09
CA GLU A 79 14.68 -7.23 -0.65
C GLU A 79 14.47 -6.01 0.26
N LEU A 80 14.49 -6.20 1.58
CA LEU A 80 14.46 -5.08 2.54
C LEU A 80 15.66 -4.14 2.41
N ALA A 81 16.79 -4.62 1.88
CA ALA A 81 17.97 -3.81 1.62
C ALA A 81 17.89 -2.97 0.34
N HIS A 82 16.90 -3.19 -0.53
CA HIS A 82 16.70 -2.35 -1.72
C HIS A 82 16.44 -0.90 -1.31
N GLY A 83 16.97 0.05 -2.08
CA GLY A 83 16.88 1.48 -1.76
C GLY A 83 15.44 1.96 -1.57
N ALA A 84 14.51 1.52 -2.43
CA ALA A 84 13.09 1.86 -2.32
C ALA A 84 12.44 1.35 -1.03
N ASN A 85 12.98 0.31 -0.39
CA ASN A 85 12.43 -0.33 0.81
C ASN A 85 12.98 0.24 2.13
N ALA A 86 13.76 1.33 2.08
CA ALA A 86 14.34 1.95 3.26
C ALA A 86 13.30 2.19 4.38
N GLY A 87 13.58 1.64 5.56
CA GLY A 87 12.72 1.74 6.75
C GLY A 87 11.59 0.71 6.85
N LEU A 88 11.32 -0.11 5.82
CA LEU A 88 10.24 -1.11 5.84
C LEU A 88 10.53 -2.32 6.73
N VAL A 89 11.79 -2.55 7.10
CA VAL A 89 12.14 -3.54 8.13
C VAL A 89 11.35 -3.34 9.42
N LYS A 90 11.01 -2.10 9.79
CA LYS A 90 10.19 -1.79 10.96
C LYS A 90 8.76 -2.33 10.80
N ALA A 91 8.17 -2.17 9.64
CA ALA A 91 6.82 -2.68 9.34
C ALA A 91 6.77 -4.21 9.42
N VAL A 92 7.77 -4.90 8.85
CA VAL A 92 7.89 -6.36 8.96
C VAL A 92 8.04 -6.78 10.42
N ASN A 93 8.86 -6.07 11.21
CA ASN A 93 9.05 -6.38 12.64
C ASN A 93 7.79 -6.16 13.48
N TYR A 94 6.94 -5.18 13.16
CA TYR A 94 5.62 -5.00 13.79
C TYR A 94 4.69 -6.19 13.51
N LEU A 95 4.75 -6.76 12.32
CA LEU A 95 3.90 -7.88 11.92
C LEU A 95 4.42 -9.24 12.39
N ARG A 96 5.72 -9.36 12.71
CA ARG A 96 6.35 -10.62 13.10
C ARG A 96 5.66 -11.33 14.28
N PRO A 97 5.32 -10.67 15.40
CA PRO A 97 4.62 -11.32 16.51
C PRO A 97 3.22 -11.83 16.11
N ILE A 98 2.52 -11.11 15.21
CA ILE A 98 1.22 -11.52 14.68
C ILE A 98 1.39 -12.76 13.80
N LYS A 99 2.38 -12.74 12.88
CA LYS A 99 2.69 -13.89 12.01
C LYS A 99 3.08 -15.13 12.82
N GLU A 100 3.87 -14.97 13.87
CA GLU A 100 4.29 -16.07 14.77
C GLU A 100 3.09 -16.68 15.51
N ARG A 101 2.18 -15.83 16.02
CA ARG A 101 0.94 -16.26 16.69
C ARG A 101 0.01 -17.02 15.76
N TYR A 102 -0.09 -16.59 14.50
CA TYR A 102 -0.96 -17.19 13.49
C TYR A 102 -0.13 -17.84 12.37
N ALA A 103 0.70 -18.82 12.74
CA ALA A 103 1.69 -19.46 11.86
C ALA A 103 1.07 -20.05 10.57
N ARG A 104 -0.22 -20.41 10.58
CA ARG A 104 -0.94 -20.93 9.41
C ARG A 104 -1.14 -19.87 8.33
N ILE A 105 -1.29 -18.59 8.67
CA ILE A 105 -1.48 -17.51 7.70
C ILE A 105 -0.13 -17.23 7.02
N SER A 106 -0.13 -17.09 5.70
CA SER A 106 1.08 -16.72 4.95
C SER A 106 1.55 -15.30 5.31
N TRP A 107 2.83 -14.98 5.09
CA TRP A 107 3.33 -13.62 5.18
C TRP A 107 2.62 -12.70 4.18
N ALA A 108 2.39 -13.19 2.95
CA ALA A 108 1.65 -12.46 1.93
C ALA A 108 0.29 -12.00 2.46
N ASP A 109 -0.46 -12.92 3.10
CA ASP A 109 -1.77 -12.57 3.66
C ASP A 109 -1.67 -11.64 4.88
N VAL A 110 -0.71 -11.83 5.77
CA VAL A 110 -0.51 -10.93 6.93
C VAL A 110 -0.18 -9.51 6.47
N ILE A 111 0.69 -9.36 5.47
CA ILE A 111 1.10 -8.05 4.92
C ILE A 111 -0.10 -7.36 4.27
N GLN A 112 -0.83 -8.04 3.40
CA GLN A 112 -1.97 -7.45 2.69
C GLN A 112 -3.15 -7.18 3.65
N LEU A 113 -3.42 -8.07 4.62
CA LEU A 113 -4.39 -7.84 5.69
C LEU A 113 -4.06 -6.58 6.49
N ALA A 114 -2.79 -6.41 6.85
CA ALA A 114 -2.34 -5.26 7.62
C ALA A 114 -2.49 -3.95 6.85
N GLY A 115 -2.16 -3.93 5.55
CA GLY A 115 -2.35 -2.77 4.68
C GLY A 115 -3.82 -2.37 4.56
N ALA A 116 -4.71 -3.32 4.26
CA ALA A 116 -6.15 -3.07 4.17
C ALA A 116 -6.75 -2.60 5.50
N THR A 117 -6.40 -3.27 6.62
CA THR A 117 -6.85 -2.87 7.95
C THR A 117 -6.36 -1.47 8.32
N ALA A 118 -5.14 -1.11 7.94
CA ALA A 118 -4.58 0.20 8.21
C ALA A 118 -5.32 1.33 7.48
N ILE A 119 -5.80 1.09 6.25
CA ILE A 119 -6.64 2.02 5.49
C ILE A 119 -7.98 2.21 6.22
N GLU A 120 -8.67 1.12 6.57
CA GLU A 120 -9.96 1.16 7.25
C GLU A 120 -9.88 1.87 8.62
N GLU A 121 -8.87 1.56 9.45
CA GLU A 121 -8.68 2.17 10.79
C GLU A 121 -8.30 3.67 10.72
N CYS A 122 -7.85 4.16 9.55
CA CYS A 122 -7.67 5.60 9.29
C CYS A 122 -8.94 6.30 8.78
N GLY A 123 -10.07 5.60 8.66
CA GLY A 123 -11.33 6.15 8.13
C GLY A 123 -11.47 6.01 6.61
N GLY A 124 -10.60 5.25 5.97
CA GLY A 124 -10.68 4.92 4.55
C GLY A 124 -11.73 3.85 4.22
N PRO A 125 -11.85 3.48 2.94
CA PRO A 125 -12.83 2.50 2.50
C PRO A 125 -12.44 1.08 2.94
N ARG A 126 -13.44 0.22 3.11
CA ARG A 126 -13.20 -1.21 3.21
C ARG A 126 -12.66 -1.75 1.89
N ILE A 127 -11.58 -2.52 1.97
CA ILE A 127 -10.96 -3.15 0.80
C ILE A 127 -11.52 -4.57 0.63
N PRO A 128 -12.12 -4.91 -0.53
CA PRO A 128 -12.67 -6.24 -0.78
C PRO A 128 -11.55 -7.25 -1.06
N MET A 129 -10.90 -7.72 -0.01
CA MET A 129 -9.73 -8.58 -0.08
C MET A 129 -10.07 -10.06 -0.22
N ARG A 130 -9.25 -10.78 -0.99
CA ARG A 130 -9.20 -12.25 -1.00
C ARG A 130 -7.91 -12.74 -0.34
N TYR A 131 -7.98 -13.84 0.41
CA TYR A 131 -6.87 -14.41 1.17
C TYR A 131 -6.66 -15.88 0.82
N GLY A 132 -5.53 -16.44 1.25
CA GLY A 132 -5.11 -17.80 0.97
C GLY A 132 -3.88 -17.87 0.05
N ARG A 133 -3.09 -16.79 0.01
CA ARG A 133 -1.88 -16.65 -0.81
C ARG A 133 -0.79 -17.60 -0.35
N ALA A 134 -0.02 -18.10 -1.30
CA ALA A 134 1.27 -18.72 -1.02
C ALA A 134 2.33 -17.63 -0.80
N ASP A 135 3.29 -17.94 0.07
CA ASP A 135 4.49 -17.12 0.22
C ASP A 135 5.49 -17.37 -0.92
N ALA A 136 6.21 -16.31 -1.33
CA ALA A 136 7.37 -16.44 -2.20
C ALA A 136 8.50 -17.25 -1.56
N GLU A 137 9.28 -17.95 -2.38
CA GLU A 137 10.43 -18.74 -1.93
C GLU A 137 11.73 -17.93 -1.84
N GLY A 138 11.74 -16.70 -2.39
CA GLY A 138 12.90 -15.81 -2.39
C GLY A 138 12.51 -14.36 -2.60
N PRO A 139 13.50 -13.43 -2.50
CA PRO A 139 13.28 -12.00 -2.66
C PRO A 139 12.92 -11.63 -4.11
N ALA A 140 12.11 -10.59 -4.28
CA ALA A 140 11.89 -9.97 -5.59
C ALA A 140 13.15 -9.19 -6.04
N LYS A 141 13.22 -8.92 -7.35
CA LYS A 141 14.31 -8.13 -7.92
C LYS A 141 14.10 -6.64 -7.64
N GLU A 142 15.21 -5.92 -7.48
CA GLU A 142 15.22 -4.46 -7.36
C GLU A 142 14.87 -3.78 -8.70
N GLY A 143 14.38 -2.52 -8.64
CA GLY A 143 14.18 -1.65 -9.79
C GLY A 143 12.74 -1.57 -10.31
N ASN A 144 11.79 -2.25 -9.67
CA ASN A 144 10.39 -2.22 -10.08
C ASN A 144 9.53 -1.18 -9.33
N LEU A 145 10.01 -0.63 -8.23
CA LEU A 145 9.29 0.39 -7.45
C LEU A 145 9.63 1.81 -7.97
N PRO A 146 8.71 2.77 -7.82
CA PRO A 146 8.91 4.11 -8.36
C PRO A 146 9.97 4.90 -7.61
N ASP A 147 10.67 5.75 -8.34
CA ASP A 147 11.47 6.83 -7.79
C ASP A 147 10.57 8.02 -7.42
N ALA A 148 10.89 8.70 -6.33
CA ALA A 148 10.13 9.87 -5.88
C ALA A 148 10.40 11.10 -6.76
N GLU A 149 11.62 11.24 -7.26
CA GLU A 149 12.14 12.38 -8.02
C GLU A 149 13.08 11.91 -9.13
N ALA A 150 13.27 12.76 -10.13
CA ALA A 150 14.25 12.55 -11.19
C ALA A 150 15.71 12.59 -10.63
N PRO A 151 16.67 11.87 -11.27
CA PRO A 151 16.50 11.04 -12.46
C PRO A 151 15.81 9.71 -12.15
N TYR A 152 14.87 9.31 -13.00
CA TYR A 152 14.15 8.06 -12.83
C TYR A 152 14.96 6.86 -13.31
N GLY A 153 15.05 5.81 -12.49
CA GLY A 153 15.83 4.60 -12.77
C GLY A 153 15.35 3.80 -13.97
N ASP A 154 14.10 3.99 -14.39
CA ASP A 154 13.53 3.38 -15.60
C ASP A 154 13.85 4.16 -16.89
N GLY A 155 14.58 5.28 -16.80
CA GLY A 155 14.97 6.13 -17.93
C GLY A 155 13.85 7.04 -18.46
N ALA A 156 12.75 7.21 -17.73
CA ALA A 156 11.69 8.12 -18.11
C ALA A 156 12.17 9.57 -18.14
N SER A 157 11.71 10.34 -19.13
CA SER A 157 12.05 11.75 -19.31
C SER A 157 11.31 12.69 -18.36
N ASP A 158 10.19 12.25 -17.83
CA ASP A 158 9.28 13.02 -16.98
C ASP A 158 8.51 12.11 -16.02
N ALA A 159 7.90 12.71 -14.99
CA ALA A 159 7.20 12.02 -13.94
C ALA A 159 5.95 11.25 -14.41
N ALA A 160 5.21 11.77 -15.39
CA ALA A 160 4.01 11.10 -15.90
C ALA A 160 4.38 9.81 -16.67
N THR A 161 5.43 9.88 -17.48
CA THR A 161 6.00 8.71 -18.18
C THR A 161 6.51 7.68 -17.18
N HIS A 162 7.22 8.13 -16.13
CA HIS A 162 7.70 7.25 -15.05
C HIS A 162 6.55 6.52 -14.34
N LEU A 163 5.52 7.24 -13.90
CA LEU A 163 4.34 6.63 -13.29
C LEU A 163 3.69 5.58 -14.19
N ARG A 164 3.52 5.88 -15.50
CA ARG A 164 2.97 4.90 -16.45
C ARG A 164 3.88 3.69 -16.61
N ASN A 165 5.20 3.88 -16.72
CA ASN A 165 6.13 2.75 -16.82
C ASN A 165 6.01 1.80 -15.63
N VAL A 166 5.92 2.33 -14.42
CA VAL A 166 5.77 1.54 -13.19
C VAL A 166 4.42 0.83 -13.15
N PHE A 167 3.32 1.57 -13.32
CA PHE A 167 1.98 1.04 -13.05
C PHE A 167 1.40 0.26 -14.24
N HIS A 168 1.64 0.67 -15.50
CA HIS A 168 1.22 -0.11 -16.66
C HIS A 168 1.93 -1.46 -16.75
N ARG A 169 3.20 -1.56 -16.28
CA ARG A 169 3.90 -2.84 -16.12
C ARG A 169 3.11 -3.81 -15.24
N MET A 170 2.44 -3.30 -14.22
CA MET A 170 1.58 -4.07 -13.32
C MET A 170 0.16 -4.28 -13.85
N GLY A 171 -0.22 -3.62 -14.96
CA GLY A 171 -1.54 -3.71 -15.58
C GLY A 171 -2.58 -2.71 -15.04
N PHE A 172 -2.15 -1.61 -14.40
CA PHE A 172 -3.03 -0.51 -13.99
C PHE A 172 -3.22 0.51 -15.11
N ASP A 173 -4.37 1.17 -15.17
CA ASP A 173 -4.64 2.30 -16.04
C ASP A 173 -4.39 3.66 -15.34
N ASP A 174 -4.50 4.76 -16.10
CA ASP A 174 -4.25 6.12 -15.59
C ASP A 174 -5.19 6.49 -14.42
N ARG A 175 -6.44 6.04 -14.46
CA ARG A 175 -7.41 6.26 -13.39
C ARG A 175 -7.00 5.54 -12.10
N GLU A 176 -6.57 4.28 -12.22
CA GLU A 176 -6.09 3.47 -11.09
C GLU A 176 -4.78 4.03 -10.52
N ILE A 177 -3.89 4.58 -11.36
CA ILE A 177 -2.67 5.28 -10.92
C ILE A 177 -3.03 6.44 -10.00
N VAL A 178 -3.94 7.32 -10.45
CA VAL A 178 -4.36 8.48 -9.65
C VAL A 178 -5.05 8.04 -8.36
N ALA A 179 -5.90 7.01 -8.41
CA ALA A 179 -6.57 6.49 -7.23
C ALA A 179 -5.56 5.95 -6.20
N LEU A 180 -4.60 5.11 -6.61
CA LEU A 180 -3.59 4.53 -5.71
C LEU A 180 -2.64 5.58 -5.15
N SER A 181 -2.28 6.61 -5.94
CA SER A 181 -1.49 7.75 -5.46
C SER A 181 -2.19 8.51 -4.32
N GLY A 182 -3.52 8.45 -4.25
CA GLY A 182 -4.31 8.98 -3.15
C GLY A 182 -3.96 8.39 -1.78
N ALA A 183 -3.19 7.28 -1.71
CA ALA A 183 -2.62 6.78 -0.45
C ALA A 183 -1.72 7.82 0.24
N HIS A 184 -1.17 8.79 -0.49
CA HIS A 184 -0.42 9.92 0.07
C HIS A 184 -1.27 10.82 0.99
N THR A 185 -2.59 10.64 1.07
CA THR A 185 -3.42 11.29 2.08
C THR A 185 -2.98 10.93 3.51
N ILE A 186 -2.33 9.76 3.70
CA ILE A 186 -1.74 9.38 4.97
C ILE A 186 -0.23 9.23 4.88
N GLY A 187 0.46 9.54 5.98
CA GLY A 187 1.89 9.30 6.11
C GLY A 187 2.77 10.51 5.95
N ARG A 188 4.06 10.24 6.06
CA ARG A 188 5.15 11.20 6.04
C ARG A 188 6.33 10.64 5.27
N ALA A 189 6.99 11.48 4.49
CA ALA A 189 8.29 11.18 3.92
C ALA A 189 9.41 11.70 4.84
N PHE A 190 10.49 10.94 4.91
CA PHE A 190 11.71 11.28 5.62
C PHE A 190 12.89 11.24 4.66
N LYS A 191 13.82 12.19 4.81
CA LYS A 191 15.00 12.29 3.96
C LYS A 191 15.74 10.97 3.81
N GLU A 192 15.97 10.29 4.92
CA GLU A 192 16.76 9.05 5.00
C GLU A 192 16.03 7.83 4.41
N ARG A 193 14.74 7.95 4.09
CA ARG A 193 13.92 6.84 3.60
C ARG A 193 13.36 7.04 2.21
N SER A 194 13.06 8.28 1.85
CA SER A 194 12.38 8.61 0.59
C SER A 194 13.27 9.37 -0.39
N GLY A 195 14.52 9.72 0.00
CA GLY A 195 15.44 10.47 -0.85
C GLY A 195 15.03 11.91 -1.14
N VAL A 196 13.87 12.36 -0.68
CA VAL A 196 13.34 13.71 -0.91
C VAL A 196 14.06 14.71 -0.04
N THR A 197 14.88 15.57 -0.62
CA THR A 197 15.88 16.30 0.14
C THR A 197 15.97 17.80 -0.11
N GLU A 198 15.57 18.30 -1.28
CA GLU A 198 15.99 19.64 -1.70
C GLU A 198 15.08 20.78 -1.23
N HIS A 199 13.86 20.51 -0.77
CA HIS A 199 12.87 21.54 -0.47
C HIS A 199 12.65 21.80 1.02
N GLY A 200 13.64 21.55 1.88
CA GLY A 200 13.57 21.94 3.30
C GLY A 200 12.70 21.05 4.19
N TYR A 201 12.10 20.00 3.66
CA TYR A 201 11.22 19.08 4.37
C TYR A 201 11.95 18.11 5.32
N GLY A 202 13.27 18.17 5.36
CA GLY A 202 14.10 17.39 6.26
C GLY A 202 14.40 18.04 7.59
N ALA A 203 13.57 19.00 8.04
CA ALA A 203 13.76 19.57 9.35
C ALA A 203 13.71 18.44 10.39
N LYS A 204 14.78 18.29 11.16
CA LYS A 204 14.94 17.30 12.22
C LYS A 204 13.73 17.28 13.18
N ASN A 205 12.98 18.37 13.24
CA ASN A 205 11.81 18.58 14.07
C ASN A 205 10.47 18.49 13.31
N GLY A 206 10.49 18.19 12.00
CA GLY A 206 9.29 18.15 11.15
C GLY A 206 8.70 19.52 10.83
N THR A 207 7.52 19.50 10.20
CA THR A 207 6.69 20.67 9.89
C THR A 207 5.72 20.98 11.03
N LYS A 208 4.89 22.03 10.91
CA LYS A 208 3.84 22.33 11.90
C LYS A 208 2.84 21.17 12.09
N PHE A 209 2.69 20.27 11.09
CA PHE A 209 1.80 19.11 11.14
C PHE A 209 2.48 17.85 11.68
N THR A 210 3.80 17.74 11.55
CA THR A 210 4.58 16.55 11.90
C THR A 210 5.48 16.75 13.12
N GLY A 211 5.59 17.97 13.63
CA GLY A 211 6.31 18.34 14.85
C GLY A 211 5.47 18.34 16.12
N CYS A 212 4.27 17.75 16.11
CA CYS A 212 3.30 17.81 17.21
C CYS A 212 3.90 17.33 18.56
N PRO A 213 3.70 18.07 19.66
CA PRO A 213 4.19 17.71 21.00
C PRO A 213 3.67 16.37 21.51
N PHE A 214 2.48 15.94 21.09
CA PHE A 214 1.91 14.65 21.48
C PHE A 214 2.65 13.47 20.83
N MET A 215 3.33 13.69 19.70
CA MET A 215 4.20 12.70 19.07
C MET A 215 5.57 12.60 19.78
N ARG A 216 5.91 13.58 20.65
CA ARG A 216 7.12 13.58 21.49
C ARG A 216 6.97 12.76 22.76
N ALA A 217 5.80 12.21 23.05
CA ALA A 217 5.51 11.50 24.30
C ALA A 217 6.31 10.19 24.47
N ARG A 218 7.01 9.72 23.42
CA ARG A 218 7.96 8.62 23.48
C ARG A 218 9.39 9.17 23.43
N ALA A 219 9.89 9.59 24.56
CA ALA A 219 11.27 10.09 24.69
C ALA A 219 12.35 9.02 24.41
N ASP A 220 11.94 7.77 24.34
CA ASP A 220 12.77 6.58 24.07
C ASP A 220 12.71 6.10 22.61
N ALA A 221 11.90 6.74 21.75
CA ALA A 221 11.84 6.36 20.35
C ALA A 221 13.11 6.80 19.60
N ALA A 222 13.78 5.85 18.93
CA ALA A 222 14.92 6.13 18.08
C ALA A 222 14.54 6.97 16.85
N ASP A 223 15.51 7.66 16.24
CA ASP A 223 15.28 8.49 15.05
C ASP A 223 14.52 7.71 13.96
N GLY A 224 13.41 8.28 13.54
CA GLY A 224 12.52 7.70 12.54
C GLY A 224 11.56 6.61 13.04
N GLU A 225 11.42 6.41 14.34
CA GLU A 225 10.40 5.52 14.91
C GLU A 225 9.02 6.19 15.02
N ILE A 226 7.98 5.37 15.24
CA ILE A 226 6.62 5.87 15.43
C ILE A 226 6.57 6.73 16.68
N GLY A 227 5.90 7.88 16.57
CA GLY A 227 5.81 8.86 17.64
C GLY A 227 6.91 9.92 17.63
N MET A 228 7.94 9.77 16.78
CA MET A 228 8.97 10.81 16.60
C MET A 228 8.43 11.99 15.80
N PRO A 229 8.75 13.24 16.20
CA PRO A 229 8.59 14.39 15.32
C PRO A 229 9.54 14.26 14.12
N GLY A 230 9.14 14.75 12.97
CA GLY A 230 10.02 14.79 11.81
C GLY A 230 9.33 14.38 10.52
N GLY A 231 10.06 14.52 9.41
CA GLY A 231 9.54 14.32 8.07
C GLY A 231 8.50 15.37 7.65
N ALA A 232 7.98 15.21 6.45
CA ALA A 232 6.91 16.03 5.91
C ALA A 232 5.75 15.16 5.44
N SER A 233 4.52 15.62 5.69
CA SER A 233 3.29 14.96 5.24
C SER A 233 2.73 15.67 4.02
N TRP A 234 2.03 14.93 3.17
CA TRP A 234 1.29 15.50 2.02
C TRP A 234 0.04 16.25 2.45
N THR A 235 -0.53 15.87 3.62
CA THR A 235 -1.78 16.42 4.14
C THR A 235 -1.63 16.94 5.57
N ARG A 236 -2.57 17.80 5.97
CA ARG A 236 -2.65 18.34 7.33
C ARG A 236 -2.94 17.26 8.37
N LYS A 237 -3.75 16.25 7.99
CA LYS A 237 -4.22 15.15 8.86
C LYS A 237 -3.68 13.81 8.39
N TRP A 238 -2.39 13.65 8.37
CA TRP A 238 -1.68 12.52 7.80
C TRP A 238 -1.93 11.13 8.47
N LEU A 239 -2.86 11.04 9.41
CA LEU A 239 -3.40 9.79 9.97
C LEU A 239 -4.90 9.62 9.68
N VAL A 240 -5.47 10.47 8.81
CA VAL A 240 -6.87 10.37 8.39
C VAL A 240 -6.92 10.09 6.90
N PHE A 241 -7.49 8.96 6.52
CA PHE A 241 -7.67 8.60 5.12
C PHE A 241 -8.93 9.31 4.57
N ASN A 242 -8.71 10.33 3.74
CA ASN A 242 -9.75 11.14 3.11
C ASN A 242 -9.24 11.64 1.74
N ASN A 243 -9.96 12.56 1.11
CA ASN A 243 -9.54 13.13 -0.17
C ASN A 243 -8.71 14.43 -0.05
N ASP A 244 -8.19 14.78 1.13
CA ASP A 244 -7.37 15.99 1.35
C ASP A 244 -6.14 16.06 0.43
N TYR A 245 -5.58 14.92 0.03
CA TYR A 245 -4.47 14.84 -0.91
C TYR A 245 -4.79 15.48 -2.27
N PHE A 246 -6.02 15.41 -2.73
CA PHE A 246 -6.47 15.97 -4.00
C PHE A 246 -6.79 17.48 -3.94
N HIS A 247 -6.67 18.12 -2.77
CA HIS A 247 -6.90 19.55 -2.56
C HIS A 247 -5.59 20.34 -2.66
N ARG A 248 -5.12 20.54 -3.91
CA ARG A 248 -3.84 21.23 -4.18
C ARG A 248 -3.75 22.64 -3.64
N GLU A 249 -4.86 23.32 -3.43
CA GLU A 249 -4.93 24.65 -2.81
C GLU A 249 -4.28 24.69 -1.42
N PHE A 250 -4.29 23.59 -0.68
CA PHE A 250 -3.64 23.50 0.64
C PHE A 250 -2.12 23.72 0.56
N LEU A 251 -1.47 23.39 -0.57
CA LEU A 251 -0.03 23.63 -0.73
C LEU A 251 0.30 25.12 -0.69
N SER A 252 -0.49 25.97 -1.36
CA SER A 252 -0.31 27.40 -1.37
C SER A 252 -0.68 28.04 -0.03
N GLU A 253 -1.72 27.55 0.63
CA GLU A 253 -2.14 28.01 1.96
C GLU A 253 -1.08 27.69 3.03
N GLU A 254 -0.45 26.52 2.93
CA GLU A 254 0.47 26.01 3.94
C GLU A 254 1.95 26.35 3.68
N LYS A 255 2.27 27.07 2.61
CA LYS A 255 3.59 27.66 2.32
C LYS A 255 4.80 26.77 2.64
N GLY A 256 4.85 25.61 2.03
CA GLY A 256 5.97 24.66 2.18
C GLY A 256 5.94 23.83 3.48
N GLN A 257 4.82 23.79 4.18
CA GLN A 257 4.62 22.89 5.32
C GLN A 257 4.10 21.50 4.92
N LEU A 258 3.67 21.34 3.65
CA LEU A 258 3.22 20.08 3.07
C LEU A 258 4.18 19.62 1.97
N LEU A 259 4.37 18.31 1.87
CA LEU A 259 5.17 17.69 0.85
C LEU A 259 4.41 17.60 -0.47
N TRP A 260 5.13 17.81 -1.57
CA TRP A 260 4.63 17.57 -2.91
C TRP A 260 5.78 17.16 -3.81
N LEU A 261 5.67 15.96 -4.41
CA LEU A 261 6.70 15.38 -5.26
C LEU A 261 6.46 15.75 -6.74
N SER A 262 7.48 15.60 -7.57
CA SER A 262 7.31 15.73 -9.02
C SER A 262 6.29 14.71 -9.58
N THR A 263 6.24 13.52 -9.01
CA THR A 263 5.24 12.50 -9.33
C THR A 263 3.83 12.90 -8.91
N ASP A 264 3.65 13.62 -7.79
CA ASP A 264 2.35 14.16 -7.39
C ASP A 264 1.92 15.30 -8.33
N ASP A 265 2.87 16.16 -8.76
CA ASP A 265 2.58 17.27 -9.69
C ASP A 265 2.12 16.76 -11.05
N ALA A 266 2.70 15.67 -11.55
CA ALA A 266 2.29 15.04 -12.79
C ALA A 266 0.81 14.64 -12.80
N LEU A 267 0.25 14.25 -11.66
CA LEU A 267 -1.16 13.86 -11.56
C LEU A 267 -2.11 15.05 -11.79
N THR A 268 -1.64 16.28 -11.61
CA THR A 268 -2.44 17.49 -11.78
C THR A 268 -2.25 18.14 -13.16
N THR A 269 -1.14 17.85 -13.83
CA THR A 269 -0.73 18.53 -15.07
C THR A 269 -0.86 17.66 -16.31
N ASP A 270 -0.73 16.33 -16.18
CA ASP A 270 -0.88 15.41 -17.31
C ASP A 270 -2.35 15.27 -17.72
N PRO A 271 -2.69 15.40 -19.02
CA PRO A 271 -4.07 15.36 -19.49
C PRO A 271 -4.79 14.02 -19.27
N GLY A 272 -4.06 12.90 -19.08
CA GLY A 272 -4.64 11.60 -18.75
C GLY A 272 -4.96 11.45 -17.27
N PHE A 273 -4.18 12.07 -16.41
CA PHE A 273 -4.35 11.98 -14.95
C PHE A 273 -5.26 13.07 -14.38
N ALA A 274 -5.13 14.31 -14.83
CA ALA A 274 -5.79 15.47 -14.24
C ALA A 274 -7.32 15.35 -14.11
N PRO A 275 -8.07 14.78 -15.07
CA PRO A 275 -9.51 14.60 -14.92
C PRO A 275 -9.89 13.71 -13.74
N HIS A 276 -9.12 12.66 -13.46
CA HIS A 276 -9.33 11.77 -12.33
C HIS A 276 -8.96 12.43 -11.01
N PHE A 277 -7.85 13.16 -10.97
CA PHE A 277 -7.42 13.96 -9.82
C PHE A 277 -8.51 14.96 -9.41
N MET A 278 -9.02 15.75 -10.33
CA MET A 278 -10.10 16.71 -10.09
C MET A 278 -11.39 16.04 -9.63
N ARG A 279 -11.75 14.90 -10.22
CA ARG A 279 -12.93 14.12 -9.80
C ARG A 279 -12.81 13.70 -8.32
N TYR A 280 -11.66 13.22 -7.89
CA TYR A 280 -11.45 12.78 -6.52
C TYR A 280 -11.37 13.95 -5.52
N ALA A 281 -10.91 15.11 -5.95
CA ALA A 281 -10.99 16.33 -5.15
C ALA A 281 -12.45 16.72 -4.85
N HIS A 282 -13.35 16.60 -5.82
CA HIS A 282 -14.76 16.97 -5.67
C HIS A 282 -15.63 15.88 -5.02
N ASP A 283 -15.23 14.60 -5.12
CA ASP A 283 -16.04 13.47 -4.68
C ASP A 283 -15.21 12.42 -3.96
N GLN A 284 -15.18 12.51 -2.63
CA GLN A 284 -14.50 11.54 -1.77
C GLN A 284 -15.06 10.11 -1.92
N ASN A 285 -16.34 9.96 -2.17
CA ASN A 285 -16.93 8.63 -2.34
C ASN A 285 -16.45 7.99 -3.65
N ALA A 286 -16.31 8.78 -4.72
CA ALA A 286 -15.70 8.32 -5.96
C ALA A 286 -14.24 7.90 -5.72
N PHE A 287 -13.45 8.69 -4.99
CA PHE A 287 -12.09 8.33 -4.59
C PHE A 287 -12.07 7.02 -3.81
N PHE A 288 -12.87 6.89 -2.78
CA PHE A 288 -12.91 5.69 -1.93
C PHE A 288 -13.27 4.44 -2.72
N HIS A 289 -14.26 4.55 -3.61
CA HIS A 289 -14.66 3.42 -4.46
C HIS A 289 -13.52 2.98 -5.38
N GLU A 290 -12.93 3.91 -6.13
CA GLU A 290 -11.86 3.61 -7.09
C GLU A 290 -10.58 3.12 -6.37
N PHE A 291 -10.25 3.72 -5.23
CA PHE A 291 -9.12 3.28 -4.41
C PHE A 291 -9.31 1.86 -3.90
N ALA A 292 -10.50 1.53 -3.38
CA ALA A 292 -10.78 0.19 -2.86
C ALA A 292 -10.65 -0.89 -3.93
N VAL A 293 -11.15 -0.62 -5.14
CA VAL A 293 -11.04 -1.52 -6.29
C VAL A 293 -9.57 -1.67 -6.74
N ALA A 294 -8.86 -0.55 -6.88
CA ALA A 294 -7.47 -0.55 -7.32
C ALA A 294 -6.54 -1.21 -6.28
N PHE A 295 -6.76 -0.96 -4.99
CA PHE A 295 -5.97 -1.59 -3.92
C PHE A 295 -6.27 -3.09 -3.79
N ALA A 296 -7.52 -3.53 -3.96
CA ALA A 296 -7.86 -4.95 -4.02
C ALA A 296 -7.15 -5.63 -5.19
N LYS A 297 -7.17 -5.03 -6.39
CA LYS A 297 -6.42 -5.49 -7.56
C LYS A 297 -4.92 -5.57 -7.26
N LEU A 298 -4.34 -4.52 -6.67
CA LEU A 298 -2.94 -4.47 -6.25
C LEU A 298 -2.59 -5.66 -5.34
N SER A 299 -3.41 -5.93 -4.34
CA SER A 299 -3.20 -6.98 -3.36
C SER A 299 -3.22 -8.40 -3.93
N GLU A 300 -3.64 -8.56 -5.18
CA GLU A 300 -3.75 -9.87 -5.87
C GLU A 300 -2.72 -10.04 -6.99
N LEU A 301 -1.94 -9.01 -7.31
CA LEU A 301 -0.92 -9.09 -8.35
C LEU A 301 0.08 -10.21 -8.06
N GLY A 302 0.30 -11.09 -9.03
CA GLY A 302 1.22 -12.21 -8.91
C GLY A 302 0.84 -13.26 -7.86
N SER A 303 -0.26 -13.09 -7.14
CA SER A 303 -0.66 -13.99 -6.05
C SER A 303 -1.11 -15.35 -6.55
N ARG A 304 -0.62 -16.40 -5.91
CA ARG A 304 -1.11 -17.78 -6.09
C ARG A 304 -1.91 -18.18 -4.85
N PHE A 305 -3.22 -18.36 -5.01
CA PHE A 305 -4.10 -18.82 -3.92
C PHE A 305 -4.03 -20.35 -3.79
N ILE A 306 -3.51 -20.84 -2.67
CA ILE A 306 -3.34 -22.29 -2.39
C ILE A 306 -4.41 -22.81 -1.43
N ILE A 307 -4.98 -21.93 -0.62
CA ILE A 307 -6.16 -22.22 0.21
C ILE A 307 -7.27 -21.36 -0.39
N GLY A 308 -8.01 -21.89 -1.36
CA GLY A 308 -8.92 -21.25 -2.32
C GLY A 308 -9.52 -19.95 -1.85
N PRO A 309 -9.78 -18.89 -2.59
CA PRO A 309 -9.88 -17.54 -2.06
C PRO A 309 -10.88 -17.41 -0.91
N ILE A 310 -10.41 -16.89 0.22
CA ILE A 310 -11.21 -16.64 1.43
C ILE A 310 -11.54 -15.15 1.42
N VAL A 311 -12.81 -14.81 1.65
CA VAL A 311 -13.29 -13.44 1.85
C VAL A 311 -13.68 -13.29 3.32
N LEU A 312 -13.28 -12.16 3.96
CA LEU A 312 -13.58 -11.87 5.37
C LEU A 312 -14.81 -10.99 5.52
#